data_2ea7f9da036048c1fe43cac45adf519b
#
_entry.id   2ea7f9da036048c1fe43cac45adf519b
#
_cell.length_a   1.000
_cell.length_b   1.000
_cell.length_c   1.000
_cell.angle_alpha   90.00
_cell.angle_beta   90.00
_cell.angle_gamma   90.00
#
_symmetry.space_group_name_H-M   'P 1'
#
loop_
_entity.id
_entity.type
_entity.pdbx_description
1 polymer ?
#
loop_
_entity_poly.entity_id
_entity_poly.type
_entity_poly.pdbx_seq_one_letter_code
_entity_poly.pdbx_strand_id
1 'polypeptide(L)'
;FKPDVVFTERASHFSSLILKYKIPLIIFVRGENILPHYWSEVKWKKQSLDKSVTKGLETLAKQKIAGKCFRESFLILPICKYLEKIISKNCPDKAVNVLYQGIDESDWFSQKGLELKHPCVGLLQGAEIWEKAKEMLILPKVMEKMPDVNFYWVGDGPYRDKILPALEKFDNFHWLGHLKYPDEVRQFFSEIDIYALVSGIDMSPHTLLEAALMKKPIIATDVGGISESCKDGETCFLIKKNDSDDWINKISALLNNKPKMKEMGNRGHSYVMENFSWDKIADDFIGILESKFNLGSDNKN
;
A
#
# COMPACT_ATOMS: atom_id res chain seq x y z
N PHE A 1 10.66 1.05 -34.85
CA PHE A 1 10.57 0.31 -33.60
C PHE A 1 9.28 -0.52 -33.61
N LYS A 2 9.39 -1.83 -33.39
CA LYS A 2 8.26 -2.76 -33.41
C LYS A 2 8.35 -3.62 -32.13
N PRO A 3 7.67 -3.22 -31.05
CA PRO A 3 7.76 -3.96 -29.81
C PRO A 3 6.98 -5.28 -29.87
N ASP A 4 7.49 -6.32 -29.22
CA ASP A 4 6.83 -7.62 -29.09
C ASP A 4 5.73 -7.60 -28.00
N VAL A 5 5.89 -6.73 -27.00
CA VAL A 5 4.95 -6.53 -25.89
C VAL A 5 5.01 -5.10 -25.40
N VAL A 6 3.91 -4.61 -24.86
CA VAL A 6 3.85 -3.31 -24.18
C VAL A 6 3.35 -3.50 -22.75
N PHE A 7 4.12 -2.97 -21.81
CA PHE A 7 3.78 -2.92 -20.39
C PHE A 7 3.27 -1.52 -20.01
N THR A 8 2.13 -1.44 -19.33
CA THR A 8 1.55 -0.17 -18.87
C THR A 8 1.06 -0.28 -17.43
N GLU A 9 1.18 0.82 -16.67
CA GLU A 9 0.64 0.91 -15.31
C GLU A 9 -0.83 1.39 -15.27
N ARG A 10 -1.44 1.65 -16.44
CA ARG A 10 -2.81 2.19 -16.52
C ARG A 10 -3.56 1.67 -17.72
N ALA A 11 -4.84 1.38 -17.50
CA ALA A 11 -5.80 1.14 -18.57
C ALA A 11 -6.31 2.49 -19.12
N SER A 12 -5.62 3.07 -20.07
CA SER A 12 -5.81 4.45 -20.59
C SER A 12 -6.08 4.49 -22.09
N HIS A 13 -6.22 5.69 -22.64
CA HIS A 13 -6.26 5.91 -24.10
C HIS A 13 -5.04 5.34 -24.79
N PHE A 14 -3.84 5.50 -24.19
CA PHE A 14 -2.61 4.91 -24.72
C PHE A 14 -2.71 3.38 -24.79
N SER A 15 -3.13 2.74 -23.71
CA SER A 15 -3.34 1.28 -23.68
C SER A 15 -4.35 0.82 -24.74
N SER A 16 -5.45 1.60 -24.92
CA SER A 16 -6.44 1.32 -25.96
C SER A 16 -5.87 1.49 -27.38
N LEU A 17 -4.90 2.38 -27.58
CA LEU A 17 -4.22 2.52 -28.86
C LEU A 17 -3.35 1.29 -29.16
N ILE A 18 -2.60 0.79 -28.20
CA ILE A 18 -1.78 -0.43 -28.33
C ILE A 18 -2.62 -1.61 -28.80
N LEU A 19 -3.82 -1.79 -28.23
CA LEU A 19 -4.75 -2.85 -28.64
C LEU A 19 -5.14 -2.75 -30.12
N LYS A 20 -5.27 -1.54 -30.68
CA LYS A 20 -5.57 -1.36 -32.13
C LYS A 20 -4.47 -1.89 -33.03
N TYR A 21 -3.22 -1.83 -32.58
CA TYR A 21 -2.05 -2.36 -33.33
C TYR A 21 -1.83 -3.83 -33.10
N LYS A 22 -2.71 -4.51 -32.34
CA LYS A 22 -2.61 -5.95 -32.00
C LYS A 22 -1.30 -6.35 -31.33
N ILE A 23 -0.68 -5.42 -30.58
CA ILE A 23 0.49 -5.70 -29.78
C ILE A 23 0.02 -6.24 -28.42
N PRO A 24 0.62 -7.34 -27.90
CA PRO A 24 0.30 -7.85 -26.58
C PRO A 24 0.45 -6.77 -25.52
N LEU A 25 -0.62 -6.54 -24.76
CA LEU A 25 -0.69 -5.50 -23.71
C LEU A 25 -0.67 -6.16 -22.34
N ILE A 26 0.30 -5.80 -21.51
CA ILE A 26 0.35 -6.13 -20.09
C ILE A 26 -0.08 -4.91 -19.29
N ILE A 27 -1.05 -5.09 -18.38
CA ILE A 27 -1.53 -4.02 -17.50
C ILE A 27 -1.10 -4.33 -16.07
N PHE A 28 -0.22 -3.49 -15.50
CA PHE A 28 0.14 -3.55 -14.09
C PHE A 28 -0.82 -2.70 -13.26
N VAL A 29 -1.46 -3.29 -12.26
CA VAL A 29 -2.54 -2.66 -11.50
C VAL A 29 -2.08 -2.39 -10.07
N ARG A 30 -1.71 -1.13 -9.79
CA ARG A 30 -1.16 -0.69 -8.50
C ARG A 30 -2.22 -0.26 -7.48
N GLY A 31 -3.47 -0.19 -7.85
CA GLY A 31 -4.52 0.24 -6.91
C GLY A 31 -5.93 0.11 -7.49
N GLU A 32 -6.93 0.10 -6.61
CA GLU A 32 -8.34 0.04 -7.02
C GLU A 32 -8.78 1.21 -7.91
N ASN A 33 -8.17 2.38 -7.76
CA ASN A 33 -8.46 3.56 -8.57
C ASN A 33 -8.12 3.40 -10.06
N ILE A 34 -7.33 2.38 -10.41
CA ILE A 34 -6.99 2.01 -11.79
C ILE A 34 -8.09 1.12 -12.39
N LEU A 35 -8.82 0.39 -11.56
CA LEU A 35 -9.92 -0.48 -11.98
C LEU A 35 -11.09 0.34 -12.55
N PRO A 36 -11.88 -0.24 -13.45
CA PRO A 36 -13.18 0.32 -13.79
C PRO A 36 -14.00 0.58 -12.53
N HIS A 37 -14.55 1.78 -12.42
CA HIS A 37 -15.21 2.27 -11.21
C HIS A 37 -16.31 1.32 -10.67
N TYR A 38 -17.00 0.61 -11.55
CA TYR A 38 -18.06 -0.33 -11.18
C TYR A 38 -17.54 -1.68 -10.65
N TRP A 39 -16.21 -1.93 -10.68
CA TRP A 39 -15.58 -3.11 -10.09
C TRP A 39 -15.14 -2.88 -8.65
N SER A 40 -14.86 -1.62 -8.31
CA SER A 40 -14.38 -1.27 -6.98
C SER A 40 -15.51 -1.37 -5.94
N GLU A 41 -15.22 -2.00 -4.82
CA GLU A 41 -16.09 -2.01 -3.64
C GLU A 41 -16.05 -0.66 -2.91
N VAL A 42 -14.96 0.08 -3.09
CA VAL A 42 -14.78 1.42 -2.55
C VAL A 42 -15.48 2.42 -3.46
N LYS A 43 -16.38 3.17 -2.89
CA LYS A 43 -17.06 4.27 -3.60
C LYS A 43 -16.07 5.41 -3.84
N TRP A 44 -15.16 5.30 -4.77
CA TRP A 44 -14.19 6.33 -5.22
C TRP A 44 -14.84 7.61 -5.78
N LYS A 45 -15.92 7.98 -5.24
CA LYS A 45 -16.99 8.59 -5.80
C LYS A 45 -17.17 10.02 -5.70
N LYS A 46 -18.02 10.47 -6.42
CA LYS A 46 -18.76 11.72 -6.33
C LYS A 46 -17.94 13.01 -6.58
N GLN A 47 -16.64 13.06 -6.30
CA GLN A 47 -15.84 14.27 -6.51
C GLN A 47 -15.79 14.73 -7.98
N SER A 48 -15.94 13.80 -8.92
CA SER A 48 -15.96 14.14 -10.35
C SER A 48 -17.37 14.32 -10.92
N LEU A 49 -18.36 13.61 -10.38
CA LEU A 49 -19.76 13.69 -10.85
C LEU A 49 -20.48 14.92 -10.31
N ASP A 50 -20.14 15.34 -9.08
CA ASP A 50 -20.78 16.49 -8.42
C ASP A 50 -20.28 17.86 -8.95
N LYS A 51 -19.24 17.89 -9.80
CA LYS A 51 -18.60 19.15 -10.21
C LYS A 51 -19.01 19.68 -11.60
N SER A 52 -19.38 18.84 -12.55
CA SER A 52 -19.99 19.24 -13.85
C SER A 52 -20.40 18.03 -14.69
N VAL A 53 -21.39 18.20 -15.56
CA VAL A 53 -21.85 17.19 -16.53
C VAL A 53 -20.71 16.76 -17.46
N THR A 54 -19.84 17.68 -17.88
CA THR A 54 -18.69 17.39 -18.76
C THR A 54 -17.69 16.46 -18.10
N LYS A 55 -17.37 16.67 -16.82
CA LYS A 55 -16.51 15.77 -16.04
C LYS A 55 -17.14 14.41 -15.81
N GLY A 56 -18.44 14.35 -15.66
CA GLY A 56 -19.18 13.09 -15.59
C GLY A 56 -19.05 12.27 -16.87
N LEU A 57 -19.24 12.89 -18.04
CA LEU A 57 -19.09 12.25 -19.36
C LEU A 57 -17.65 11.79 -19.62
N GLU A 58 -16.66 12.61 -19.26
CA GLU A 58 -15.24 12.24 -19.33
C GLU A 58 -14.91 11.02 -18.47
N THR A 59 -15.44 10.97 -17.26
CA THR A 59 -15.27 9.83 -16.36
C THR A 59 -15.87 8.56 -16.94
N LEU A 60 -17.10 8.63 -17.49
CA LEU A 60 -17.73 7.50 -18.14
C LEU A 60 -16.93 7.01 -19.36
N ALA A 61 -16.42 7.92 -20.18
CA ALA A 61 -15.56 7.57 -21.32
C ALA A 61 -14.28 6.86 -20.87
N LYS A 62 -13.59 7.39 -19.86
CA LYS A 62 -12.40 6.76 -19.27
C LYS A 62 -12.72 5.36 -18.72
N GLN A 63 -13.85 5.19 -18.05
CA GLN A 63 -14.31 3.92 -17.52
C GLN A 63 -14.56 2.87 -18.60
N LYS A 64 -15.21 3.29 -19.71
CA LYS A 64 -15.46 2.43 -20.87
C LYS A 64 -14.15 1.96 -21.51
N ILE A 65 -13.19 2.88 -21.65
CA ILE A 65 -11.84 2.58 -22.19
C ILE A 65 -11.10 1.62 -21.26
N ALA A 66 -11.09 1.88 -19.96
CA ALA A 66 -10.46 1.00 -18.98
C ALA A 66 -11.05 -0.41 -19.06
N GLY A 67 -12.39 -0.54 -19.03
CA GLY A 67 -13.05 -1.83 -19.13
C GLY A 67 -12.73 -2.59 -20.43
N LYS A 68 -12.55 -1.87 -21.56
CA LYS A 68 -12.08 -2.47 -22.81
C LYS A 68 -10.64 -2.97 -22.66
N CYS A 69 -9.74 -2.13 -22.14
CA CYS A 69 -8.32 -2.49 -21.97
C CYS A 69 -8.16 -3.74 -21.10
N PHE A 70 -8.89 -3.85 -19.99
CA PHE A 70 -8.85 -5.03 -19.14
C PHE A 70 -9.34 -6.30 -19.84
N ARG A 71 -10.42 -6.22 -20.62
CA ARG A 71 -10.96 -7.37 -21.35
C ARG A 71 -10.12 -7.82 -22.53
N GLU A 72 -9.42 -6.90 -23.18
CA GLU A 72 -8.63 -7.18 -24.39
C GLU A 72 -7.13 -7.30 -24.14
N SER A 73 -6.63 -6.99 -22.92
CA SER A 73 -5.22 -7.16 -22.57
C SER A 73 -4.78 -8.62 -22.68
N PHE A 74 -3.51 -8.81 -22.92
CA PHE A 74 -2.87 -10.14 -22.95
C PHE A 74 -2.70 -10.68 -21.53
N LEU A 75 -2.26 -9.86 -20.59
CA LEU A 75 -1.98 -10.22 -19.21
C LEU A 75 -2.31 -9.06 -18.28
N ILE A 76 -2.82 -9.36 -17.10
CA ILE A 76 -3.07 -8.39 -16.04
C ILE A 76 -2.26 -8.78 -14.82
N LEU A 77 -1.50 -7.82 -14.28
CA LEU A 77 -0.62 -7.99 -13.13
C LEU A 77 -1.07 -7.08 -11.97
N PRO A 78 -1.98 -7.52 -11.09
CA PRO A 78 -2.28 -6.78 -9.86
C PRO A 78 -1.15 -6.91 -8.85
N ILE A 79 -0.95 -5.85 -8.04
CA ILE A 79 0.10 -5.83 -6.99
C ILE A 79 -0.25 -6.63 -5.74
N CYS A 80 -1.44 -7.20 -5.65
CA CYS A 80 -1.88 -8.01 -4.51
C CYS A 80 -3.03 -8.94 -4.89
N LYS A 81 -3.23 -10.00 -4.11
CA LYS A 81 -4.33 -10.97 -4.26
C LYS A 81 -5.71 -10.35 -4.06
N TYR A 82 -5.78 -9.29 -3.24
CA TYR A 82 -7.03 -8.54 -3.09
C TYR A 82 -7.52 -7.98 -4.43
N LEU A 83 -6.63 -7.33 -5.19
CA LEU A 83 -6.94 -6.82 -6.54
C LEU A 83 -7.15 -7.95 -7.54
N GLU A 84 -6.36 -9.02 -7.45
CA GLU A 84 -6.54 -10.22 -8.30
C GLU A 84 -7.96 -10.78 -8.19
N LYS A 85 -8.50 -10.92 -6.98
CA LYS A 85 -9.88 -11.40 -6.75
C LYS A 85 -10.91 -10.52 -7.45
N ILE A 86 -10.78 -9.19 -7.36
CA ILE A 86 -11.69 -8.23 -8.01
C ILE A 86 -11.58 -8.37 -9.53
N ILE A 87 -10.38 -8.42 -10.07
CA ILE A 87 -10.13 -8.50 -11.52
C ILE A 87 -10.65 -9.83 -12.07
N SER A 88 -10.30 -10.95 -11.47
CA SER A 88 -10.72 -12.29 -11.92
C SER A 88 -12.24 -12.46 -11.89
N LYS A 89 -12.93 -11.87 -10.91
CA LYS A 89 -14.40 -11.83 -10.86
C LYS A 89 -15.02 -11.09 -12.06
N ASN A 90 -14.37 -10.04 -12.53
CA ASN A 90 -14.90 -9.17 -13.60
C ASN A 90 -14.33 -9.49 -14.99
N CYS A 91 -13.25 -10.26 -15.07
CA CYS A 91 -12.60 -10.73 -16.28
C CYS A 91 -12.17 -12.21 -16.13
N PRO A 92 -13.11 -13.15 -15.99
CA PRO A 92 -12.79 -14.55 -15.67
C PRO A 92 -11.95 -15.26 -16.77
N ASP A 93 -12.05 -14.80 -18.00
CA ASP A 93 -11.33 -15.39 -19.13
C ASP A 93 -9.93 -14.80 -19.35
N LYS A 94 -9.46 -13.92 -18.43
CA LYS A 94 -8.16 -13.28 -18.57
C LYS A 94 -7.08 -13.95 -17.75
N ALA A 95 -5.87 -13.94 -18.29
CA ALA A 95 -4.69 -14.29 -17.54
C ALA A 95 -4.42 -13.18 -16.52
N VAL A 96 -4.50 -13.53 -15.24
CA VAL A 96 -4.21 -12.65 -14.10
C VAL A 96 -3.17 -13.35 -13.23
N ASN A 97 -2.07 -12.66 -12.94
CA ASN A 97 -1.03 -13.14 -12.04
C ASN A 97 -0.63 -12.01 -11.12
N VAL A 98 -0.52 -12.27 -9.83
CA VAL A 98 -0.03 -11.26 -8.88
C VAL A 98 1.45 -11.01 -9.14
N LEU A 99 1.80 -9.73 -9.24
CA LEU A 99 3.18 -9.26 -9.24
C LEU A 99 3.29 -8.20 -8.16
N TYR A 100 3.92 -8.54 -7.05
CA TYR A 100 4.15 -7.59 -5.96
C TYR A 100 5.09 -6.47 -6.39
N GLN A 101 5.13 -5.39 -5.63
CA GLN A 101 6.06 -4.30 -5.85
C GLN A 101 7.30 -4.51 -5.00
N GLY A 102 8.48 -4.39 -5.62
CA GLY A 102 9.75 -4.49 -4.93
C GLY A 102 10.12 -3.23 -4.15
N ILE A 103 11.07 -3.39 -3.23
CA ILE A 103 11.69 -2.30 -2.49
C ILE A 103 13.21 -2.44 -2.56
N ASP A 104 13.91 -1.29 -2.61
CA ASP A 104 15.38 -1.26 -2.54
C ASP A 104 15.80 -1.21 -1.06
N GLU A 105 16.40 -2.29 -0.60
CA GLU A 105 16.85 -2.40 0.78
C GLU A 105 18.03 -1.48 1.09
N SER A 106 18.83 -1.10 0.08
CA SER A 106 20.03 -0.27 0.29
C SER A 106 19.70 1.13 0.79
N ASP A 107 18.47 1.60 0.54
CA ASP A 107 17.98 2.87 1.03
C ASP A 107 17.61 2.85 2.53
N TRP A 108 17.49 1.68 3.19
CA TRP A 108 16.92 1.53 4.53
C TRP A 108 17.91 1.01 5.54
N PHE A 109 18.59 1.92 6.22
CA PHE A 109 19.58 1.65 7.27
C PHE A 109 19.39 2.56 8.47
N SER A 110 19.77 2.09 9.66
CA SER A 110 19.70 2.88 10.88
C SER A 110 20.68 4.05 10.85
N GLN A 111 20.19 5.22 11.26
CA GLN A 111 20.98 6.45 11.38
C GLN A 111 20.55 7.23 12.63
N LYS A 112 21.13 8.42 12.88
CA LYS A 112 20.65 9.30 13.95
C LYS A 112 19.20 9.66 13.69
N GLY A 113 18.32 9.35 14.66
CA GLY A 113 16.89 9.62 14.58
C GLY A 113 16.53 11.09 14.81
N LEU A 114 15.24 11.37 14.73
CA LEU A 114 14.66 12.64 15.17
C LEU A 114 14.63 12.69 16.70
N GLU A 115 14.53 13.89 17.28
CA GLU A 115 14.36 14.04 18.73
C GLU A 115 12.87 13.89 19.09
N LEU A 116 12.43 12.66 19.39
CA LEU A 116 11.06 12.34 19.75
C LEU A 116 10.95 11.98 21.24
N LYS A 117 9.77 12.18 21.83
CA LYS A 117 9.49 11.72 23.19
C LYS A 117 9.03 10.25 23.17
N HIS A 118 9.58 9.45 24.07
CA HIS A 118 9.27 8.02 24.21
C HIS A 118 8.43 7.72 25.46
N PRO A 119 7.67 6.62 25.48
CA PRO A 119 7.47 5.70 24.36
C PRO A 119 6.64 6.35 23.23
N CYS A 120 6.87 5.93 21.97
CA CYS A 120 6.18 6.54 20.85
C CYS A 120 5.77 5.56 19.75
N VAL A 121 4.64 5.91 19.11
CA VAL A 121 4.08 5.26 17.94
C VAL A 121 4.16 6.21 16.76
N GLY A 122 4.80 5.80 15.67
CA GLY A 122 4.92 6.58 14.46
C GLY A 122 3.90 6.16 13.40
N LEU A 123 3.25 7.13 12.78
CA LEU A 123 2.36 6.97 11.64
C LEU A 123 2.99 7.68 10.44
N LEU A 124 3.20 6.96 9.34
CA LEU A 124 3.67 7.52 8.08
C LEU A 124 2.65 7.19 6.99
N GLN A 125 1.71 8.10 6.77
CA GLN A 125 0.66 7.92 5.77
C GLN A 125 0.07 9.26 5.33
N GLY A 126 -0.20 9.39 4.02
CA GLY A 126 -0.85 10.56 3.46
C GLY A 126 -2.37 10.56 3.70
N ALA A 127 -2.97 11.75 3.68
CA ALA A 127 -4.40 11.98 3.72
C ALA A 127 -4.97 12.35 2.33
N GLU A 128 -4.45 11.67 1.27
CA GLU A 128 -4.83 11.91 -0.13
C GLU A 128 -6.20 11.32 -0.48
N ILE A 129 -6.59 10.25 0.18
CA ILE A 129 -7.79 9.47 -0.08
C ILE A 129 -8.59 9.35 1.19
N TRP A 130 -9.84 9.84 1.18
CA TRP A 130 -10.69 9.82 2.37
C TRP A 130 -10.92 8.41 2.92
N GLU A 131 -11.20 7.46 2.04
CA GLU A 131 -11.46 6.07 2.45
C GLU A 131 -10.25 5.43 3.15
N LYS A 132 -9.04 5.88 2.84
CA LYS A 132 -7.80 5.50 3.50
C LYS A 132 -7.64 6.24 4.84
N ALA A 133 -7.72 7.55 4.80
CA ALA A 133 -7.34 8.44 5.89
C ALA A 133 -8.37 8.49 7.04
N LYS A 134 -9.66 8.27 6.77
CA LYS A 134 -10.72 8.33 7.79
C LYS A 134 -10.57 7.35 8.94
N GLU A 135 -9.84 6.24 8.73
CA GLU A 135 -9.57 5.25 9.80
C GLU A 135 -8.74 5.84 10.94
N MET A 136 -7.93 6.88 10.66
CA MET A 136 -7.18 7.59 11.71
C MET A 136 -8.10 8.22 12.78
N LEU A 137 -9.38 8.41 12.49
CA LEU A 137 -10.35 8.90 13.47
C LEU A 137 -10.66 7.91 14.61
N ILE A 138 -10.05 6.72 14.59
CA ILE A 138 -10.05 5.80 15.74
C ILE A 138 -9.03 6.23 16.81
N LEU A 139 -7.93 6.92 16.41
CA LEU A 139 -6.82 7.27 17.28
C LEU A 139 -7.19 8.10 18.51
N PRO A 140 -8.16 9.03 18.48
CA PRO A 140 -8.64 9.72 19.69
C PRO A 140 -8.94 8.79 20.85
N LYS A 141 -9.64 7.69 20.62
CA LYS A 141 -9.96 6.69 21.66
C LYS A 141 -8.72 5.95 22.17
N VAL A 142 -7.75 5.71 21.29
CA VAL A 142 -6.48 5.07 21.65
C VAL A 142 -5.64 6.02 22.49
N MET A 143 -5.47 7.26 22.05
CA MET A 143 -4.66 8.28 22.74
C MET A 143 -5.22 8.64 24.12
N GLU A 144 -6.55 8.72 24.25
CA GLU A 144 -7.21 8.96 25.55
C GLU A 144 -6.87 7.86 26.58
N LYS A 145 -6.74 6.61 26.13
CA LYS A 145 -6.44 5.46 27.01
C LYS A 145 -4.95 5.25 27.22
N MET A 146 -4.10 5.92 26.44
CA MET A 146 -2.64 5.78 26.46
C MET A 146 -1.96 7.15 26.60
N PRO A 147 -2.23 7.94 27.66
CA PRO A 147 -1.73 9.31 27.80
C PRO A 147 -0.20 9.40 27.90
N ASP A 148 0.46 8.34 28.32
CA ASP A 148 1.91 8.27 28.46
C ASP A 148 2.62 7.82 27.16
N VAL A 149 1.89 7.53 26.08
CA VAL A 149 2.44 7.12 24.78
C VAL A 149 2.27 8.28 23.80
N ASN A 150 3.36 8.69 23.16
CA ASN A 150 3.33 9.77 22.16
C ASN A 150 3.01 9.21 20.77
N PHE A 151 2.18 9.91 20.03
CA PHE A 151 1.77 9.54 18.65
C PHE A 151 2.27 10.61 17.68
N TYR A 152 3.13 10.20 16.74
CA TYR A 152 3.70 11.09 15.74
C TYR A 152 3.14 10.78 14.37
N TRP A 153 2.48 11.74 13.73
CA TRP A 153 1.99 11.60 12.37
C TRP A 153 2.85 12.38 11.38
N VAL A 154 3.44 11.64 10.44
CA VAL A 154 4.10 12.13 9.24
C VAL A 154 3.16 11.92 8.05
N GLY A 155 2.80 13.00 7.40
CA GLY A 155 1.91 13.00 6.24
C GLY A 155 1.10 14.28 6.12
N ASP A 156 0.56 14.48 4.94
CA ASP A 156 -0.31 15.61 4.58
C ASP A 156 -1.32 15.14 3.52
N GLY A 157 -2.14 16.05 3.02
CA GLY A 157 -3.08 15.80 1.94
C GLY A 157 -4.39 16.54 2.12
N PRO A 158 -5.27 16.52 1.09
CA PRO A 158 -6.51 17.31 1.05
C PRO A 158 -7.52 16.94 2.14
N TYR A 159 -7.35 15.80 2.82
CA TYR A 159 -8.23 15.38 3.92
C TYR A 159 -7.60 15.58 5.30
N ARG A 160 -6.39 16.15 5.40
CA ARG A 160 -5.75 16.50 6.67
C ARG A 160 -6.68 17.31 7.59
N ASP A 161 -7.28 18.37 7.07
CA ASP A 161 -8.12 19.28 7.85
C ASP A 161 -9.43 18.64 8.38
N LYS A 162 -9.77 17.44 7.91
CA LYS A 162 -10.87 16.64 8.46
C LYS A 162 -10.44 15.69 9.57
N ILE A 163 -9.15 15.46 9.73
CA ILE A 163 -8.57 14.49 10.67
C ILE A 163 -7.86 15.22 11.80
N LEU A 164 -6.99 16.15 11.46
CA LEU A 164 -6.10 16.85 12.39
C LEU A 164 -6.82 17.47 13.60
N PRO A 165 -7.97 18.20 13.45
CA PRO A 165 -8.65 18.78 14.58
C PRO A 165 -9.18 17.79 15.62
N ALA A 166 -9.35 16.52 15.25
CA ALA A 166 -9.74 15.47 16.19
C ALA A 166 -8.56 14.94 16.99
N LEU A 167 -7.36 14.97 16.42
CA LEU A 167 -6.14 14.43 16.99
C LEU A 167 -5.38 15.46 17.84
N GLU A 168 -5.31 16.72 17.41
CA GLU A 168 -4.61 17.82 18.10
C GLU A 168 -5.19 18.19 19.46
N LYS A 169 -6.33 17.61 19.85
CA LYS A 169 -6.93 17.77 21.18
C LYS A 169 -6.16 17.04 22.28
N PHE A 170 -5.23 16.17 21.90
CA PHE A 170 -4.48 15.32 22.81
C PHE A 170 -3.03 15.80 22.91
N ASP A 171 -2.55 16.05 24.12
CA ASP A 171 -1.17 16.54 24.38
C ASP A 171 -0.09 15.54 23.92
N ASN A 172 -0.44 14.27 23.80
CA ASN A 172 0.42 13.20 23.35
C ASN A 172 0.37 12.96 21.83
N PHE A 173 -0.29 13.83 21.06
CA PHE A 173 -0.29 13.79 19.60
C PHE A 173 0.60 14.87 19.01
N HIS A 174 1.38 14.52 17.99
CA HIS A 174 2.32 15.41 17.33
C HIS A 174 2.24 15.23 15.81
N TRP A 175 1.83 16.28 15.09
CA TRP A 175 1.87 16.28 13.63
C TRP A 175 3.19 16.89 13.15
N LEU A 176 3.96 16.10 12.38
CA LEU A 176 5.28 16.48 11.84
C LEU A 176 5.21 17.04 10.41
N GLY A 177 4.02 17.00 9.79
CA GLY A 177 3.88 17.41 8.40
C GLY A 177 4.52 16.45 7.42
N HIS A 178 5.12 16.98 6.37
CA HIS A 178 5.80 16.21 5.33
C HIS A 178 7.31 16.14 5.62
N LEU A 179 7.86 14.94 5.54
CA LEU A 179 9.31 14.70 5.65
C LEU A 179 9.93 14.46 4.26
N LYS A 180 11.17 14.89 4.09
CA LYS A 180 11.92 14.64 2.85
C LYS A 180 12.30 13.16 2.73
N TYR A 181 11.88 12.58 1.64
CA TYR A 181 12.16 11.18 1.31
C TYR A 181 13.53 11.08 0.58
N PRO A 182 14.35 10.06 0.86
CA PRO A 182 14.18 9.05 1.90
C PRO A 182 14.80 9.45 3.25
N ASP A 183 15.64 10.46 3.33
CA ASP A 183 16.55 10.74 4.45
C ASP A 183 15.83 11.06 5.77
N GLU A 184 14.88 12.02 5.76
CA GLU A 184 14.14 12.38 6.98
C GLU A 184 13.16 11.27 7.39
N VAL A 185 12.64 10.50 6.42
CA VAL A 185 11.80 9.33 6.69
C VAL A 185 12.61 8.23 7.38
N ARG A 186 13.87 8.01 6.98
CA ARG A 186 14.78 7.10 7.69
C ARG A 186 15.08 7.57 9.12
N GLN A 187 15.27 8.88 9.33
CA GLN A 187 15.46 9.44 10.68
C GLN A 187 14.22 9.18 11.54
N PHE A 188 13.03 9.39 10.98
CA PHE A 188 11.78 9.08 11.66
C PHE A 188 11.68 7.61 12.03
N PHE A 189 11.88 6.71 11.07
CA PHE A 189 11.88 5.28 11.35
C PHE A 189 13.00 4.86 12.31
N SER A 190 14.16 5.49 12.28
CA SER A 190 15.24 5.19 13.22
C SER A 190 14.80 5.45 14.67
N GLU A 191 13.99 6.46 14.90
CA GLU A 191 13.61 6.91 16.24
C GLU A 191 12.39 6.23 16.81
N ILE A 192 11.30 6.07 16.05
CA ILE A 192 10.06 5.52 16.60
C ILE A 192 10.22 4.12 17.23
N ASP A 193 9.41 3.82 18.26
CA ASP A 193 9.39 2.49 18.89
C ASP A 193 8.53 1.50 18.12
N ILE A 194 7.36 1.93 17.63
CA ILE A 194 6.39 1.11 16.89
C ILE A 194 5.95 1.89 15.65
N TYR A 195 5.88 1.23 14.52
CA TYR A 195 5.21 1.76 13.33
C TYR A 195 3.74 1.34 13.29
N ALA A 196 2.84 2.30 13.13
CA ALA A 196 1.40 2.06 12.99
C ALA A 196 0.89 2.51 11.63
N LEU A 197 0.23 1.61 10.88
CA LEU A 197 -0.48 1.92 9.64
C LEU A 197 -1.99 1.86 9.88
N VAL A 198 -2.61 3.00 10.15
CA VAL A 198 -4.04 3.13 10.45
C VAL A 198 -4.79 3.52 9.19
N SER A 199 -5.14 2.54 8.37
CA SER A 199 -5.69 2.76 7.04
C SER A 199 -7.06 2.10 6.85
N GLY A 200 -7.98 2.81 6.22
CA GLY A 200 -9.30 2.25 5.87
C GLY A 200 -9.27 1.37 4.63
N ILE A 201 -8.25 1.47 3.79
CA ILE A 201 -7.95 0.62 2.63
C ILE A 201 -6.50 0.84 2.19
N ASP A 202 -5.81 -0.23 1.86
CA ASP A 202 -4.50 -0.18 1.21
C ASP A 202 -4.26 -1.44 0.37
N MET A 203 -3.45 -1.32 -0.68
CA MET A 203 -3.19 -2.45 -1.57
C MET A 203 -1.83 -3.09 -1.30
N SER A 204 -0.79 -2.27 -1.26
CA SER A 204 0.60 -2.68 -0.99
C SER A 204 1.36 -1.46 -0.46
N PRO A 205 1.21 -1.15 0.84
CA PRO A 205 1.80 0.06 1.40
C PRO A 205 3.32 -0.06 1.51
N HIS A 206 4.05 0.74 0.73
CA HIS A 206 5.52 0.79 0.79
C HIS A 206 6.03 1.12 2.18
N THR A 207 5.34 2.02 2.89
CA THR A 207 5.72 2.42 4.25
C THR A 207 5.77 1.25 5.24
N LEU A 208 5.00 0.18 4.99
CA LEU A 208 5.06 -1.05 5.78
C LEU A 208 6.35 -1.82 5.48
N LEU A 209 6.75 -1.92 4.21
CA LEU A 209 8.00 -2.56 3.81
C LEU A 209 9.21 -1.76 4.33
N GLU A 210 9.15 -0.43 4.23
CA GLU A 210 10.16 0.50 4.75
C GLU A 210 10.35 0.34 6.26
N ALA A 211 9.26 0.32 7.03
CA ALA A 211 9.29 0.08 8.47
C ALA A 211 9.89 -1.28 8.82
N ALA A 212 9.55 -2.32 8.06
CA ALA A 212 10.09 -3.67 8.24
C ALA A 212 11.60 -3.72 7.96
N LEU A 213 12.08 -3.08 6.86
CA LEU A 213 13.52 -2.96 6.57
C LEU A 213 14.26 -2.21 7.68
N MET A 214 13.62 -1.22 8.31
CA MET A 214 14.14 -0.52 9.49
C MET A 214 13.95 -1.31 10.80
N LYS A 215 13.54 -2.59 10.72
CA LYS A 215 13.34 -3.51 11.86
C LYS A 215 12.39 -2.97 12.93
N LYS A 216 11.39 -2.19 12.51
CA LYS A 216 10.36 -1.70 13.43
C LYS A 216 9.28 -2.75 13.62
N PRO A 217 8.80 -2.97 14.86
CA PRO A 217 7.58 -3.72 15.08
C PRO A 217 6.41 -2.95 14.47
N ILE A 218 5.51 -3.68 13.79
CA ILE A 218 4.45 -3.10 12.97
C ILE A 218 3.10 -3.49 13.55
N ILE A 219 2.20 -2.50 13.63
CA ILE A 219 0.77 -2.73 13.83
C ILE A 219 0.04 -2.08 12.67
N ALA A 220 -0.83 -2.82 11.98
CA ALA A 220 -1.53 -2.30 10.82
C ALA A 220 -3.00 -2.73 10.80
N THR A 221 -3.86 -1.93 10.17
CA THR A 221 -5.26 -2.31 9.94
C THR A 221 -5.31 -3.44 8.91
N ASP A 222 -6.06 -4.51 9.18
CA ASP A 222 -6.26 -5.63 8.26
C ASP A 222 -7.26 -5.26 7.16
N VAL A 223 -6.76 -4.64 6.09
CA VAL A 223 -7.57 -4.19 4.95
C VAL A 223 -6.83 -4.37 3.62
N GLY A 224 -7.57 -4.66 2.58
CA GLY A 224 -7.03 -4.77 1.22
C GLY A 224 -5.94 -5.82 1.10
N GLY A 225 -4.74 -5.41 0.69
CA GLY A 225 -3.57 -6.27 0.54
C GLY A 225 -2.54 -6.16 1.67
N ILE A 226 -2.85 -5.49 2.79
CA ILE A 226 -1.90 -5.31 3.91
C ILE A 226 -1.43 -6.65 4.47
N SER A 227 -2.33 -7.60 4.68
CA SER A 227 -2.02 -8.95 5.19
C SER A 227 -1.14 -9.79 4.25
N GLU A 228 -0.91 -9.32 3.03
CA GLU A 228 0.01 -9.96 2.09
C GLU A 228 1.45 -9.49 2.25
N SER A 229 1.62 -8.30 2.86
CA SER A 229 2.93 -7.68 3.10
C SER A 229 3.53 -8.01 4.46
N CYS A 230 2.79 -8.71 5.34
CA CYS A 230 3.27 -9.15 6.65
C CYS A 230 2.47 -10.37 7.15
N LYS A 231 2.97 -11.02 8.21
CA LYS A 231 2.33 -12.17 8.84
C LYS A 231 1.87 -11.81 10.26
N ASP A 232 0.56 -11.91 10.50
CA ASP A 232 -0.03 -11.59 11.80
C ASP A 232 0.57 -12.44 12.93
N GLY A 233 0.91 -11.78 14.05
CA GLY A 233 1.53 -12.38 15.22
C GLY A 233 3.01 -12.71 15.10
N GLU A 234 3.58 -12.73 13.87
CA GLU A 234 4.98 -13.06 13.60
C GLU A 234 5.80 -11.83 13.21
N THR A 235 5.42 -11.13 12.14
CA THR A 235 6.15 -9.98 11.59
C THR A 235 5.42 -8.66 11.80
N CYS A 236 4.14 -8.72 12.15
CA CYS A 236 3.28 -7.57 12.47
C CYS A 236 2.14 -8.01 13.39
N PHE A 237 1.33 -7.04 13.84
CA PHE A 237 -0.02 -7.30 14.31
C PHE A 237 -1.03 -6.69 13.35
N LEU A 238 -2.07 -7.44 13.00
CA LEU A 238 -3.18 -7.00 12.16
C LEU A 238 -4.42 -6.73 13.00
N ILE A 239 -4.96 -5.53 12.87
CA ILE A 239 -6.11 -5.03 13.64
C ILE A 239 -7.31 -4.88 12.71
N LYS A 240 -8.48 -5.33 13.14
CA LYS A 240 -9.72 -5.08 12.41
C LYS A 240 -10.07 -3.59 12.42
N LYS A 241 -10.70 -3.12 11.35
CA LYS A 241 -11.18 -1.73 11.28
C LYS A 241 -12.06 -1.40 12.47
N ASN A 242 -11.92 -0.15 12.96
CA ASN A 242 -12.68 0.41 14.06
C ASN A 242 -12.49 -0.33 15.42
N ASP A 243 -11.43 -1.10 15.60
CA ASP A 243 -11.14 -1.82 16.84
C ASP A 243 -10.08 -1.09 17.68
N SER A 244 -10.52 -0.03 18.40
CA SER A 244 -9.63 0.75 19.26
C SER A 244 -9.06 -0.05 20.43
N ASP A 245 -9.80 -1.05 20.94
CA ASP A 245 -9.37 -1.81 22.09
C ASP A 245 -8.24 -2.77 21.70
N ASP A 246 -8.29 -3.37 20.50
CA ASP A 246 -7.19 -4.20 20.03
C ASP A 246 -5.95 -3.36 19.70
N TRP A 247 -6.10 -2.12 19.17
CA TRP A 247 -4.98 -1.18 19.03
C TRP A 247 -4.27 -0.95 20.37
N ILE A 248 -5.02 -0.61 21.44
CA ILE A 248 -4.48 -0.37 22.78
C ILE A 248 -3.77 -1.62 23.30
N ASN A 249 -4.39 -2.79 23.17
CA ASN A 249 -3.83 -4.07 23.64
C ASN A 249 -2.51 -4.41 22.93
N LYS A 250 -2.44 -4.26 21.60
CA LYS A 250 -1.24 -4.60 20.83
C LYS A 250 -0.11 -3.60 21.06
N ILE A 251 -0.39 -2.29 21.11
CA ILE A 251 0.60 -1.27 21.47
C ILE A 251 1.18 -1.57 22.86
N SER A 252 0.31 -1.79 23.86
CA SER A 252 0.72 -2.12 25.23
C SER A 252 1.55 -3.40 25.30
N ALA A 253 1.13 -4.45 24.59
CA ALA A 253 1.84 -5.73 24.54
C ALA A 253 3.26 -5.60 23.96
N LEU A 254 3.48 -4.72 22.98
CA LEU A 254 4.79 -4.44 22.44
C LEU A 254 5.63 -3.58 23.38
N LEU A 255 5.12 -2.43 23.82
CA LEU A 255 5.86 -1.50 24.68
C LEU A 255 6.32 -2.16 26.00
N ASN A 256 5.54 -3.08 26.54
CA ASN A 256 5.87 -3.84 27.76
C ASN A 256 6.78 -5.06 27.50
N ASN A 257 7.16 -5.34 26.24
CA ASN A 257 7.97 -6.51 25.89
C ASN A 257 9.02 -6.18 24.81
N LYS A 258 10.10 -5.52 25.23
CA LYS A 258 11.22 -5.17 24.35
C LYS A 258 11.82 -6.35 23.56
N PRO A 259 11.98 -7.56 24.14
CA PRO A 259 12.42 -8.73 23.37
C PRO A 259 11.48 -9.04 22.20
N LYS A 260 10.15 -9.03 22.43
CA LYS A 260 9.15 -9.26 21.37
C LYS A 260 9.17 -8.19 20.29
N MET A 261 9.33 -6.92 20.66
CA MET A 261 9.50 -5.83 19.70
C MET A 261 10.67 -6.09 18.75
N LYS A 262 11.83 -6.42 19.33
CA LYS A 262 13.05 -6.72 18.56
C LYS A 262 12.88 -7.97 17.68
N GLU A 263 12.27 -9.00 18.19
CA GLU A 263 12.01 -10.24 17.46
C GLU A 263 11.09 -9.98 16.26
N MET A 264 9.96 -9.30 16.48
CA MET A 264 9.00 -8.94 15.43
C MET A 264 9.64 -8.07 14.33
N GLY A 265 10.42 -7.06 14.71
CA GLY A 265 11.15 -6.21 13.77
C GLY A 265 12.17 -6.99 12.93
N ASN A 266 12.95 -7.91 13.55
CA ASN A 266 13.90 -8.75 12.82
C ASN A 266 13.20 -9.73 11.87
N ARG A 267 12.11 -10.37 12.30
CA ARG A 267 11.31 -11.26 11.44
C ARG A 267 10.68 -10.49 10.28
N GLY A 268 10.18 -9.27 10.54
CA GLY A 268 9.64 -8.39 9.50
C GLY A 268 10.68 -8.05 8.44
N HIS A 269 11.89 -7.70 8.87
CA HIS A 269 13.02 -7.43 7.97
C HIS A 269 13.33 -8.64 7.09
N SER A 270 13.54 -9.83 7.67
CA SER A 270 13.83 -11.05 6.91
C SER A 270 12.73 -11.38 5.92
N TYR A 271 11.47 -11.24 6.34
CA TYR A 271 10.31 -11.49 5.49
C TYR A 271 10.27 -10.56 4.27
N VAL A 272 10.57 -9.27 4.44
CA VAL A 272 10.60 -8.31 3.32
C VAL A 272 11.76 -8.61 2.37
N MET A 273 12.96 -8.91 2.89
CA MET A 273 14.11 -9.28 2.07
C MET A 273 13.84 -10.52 1.20
N GLU A 274 13.19 -11.53 1.77
CA GLU A 274 12.89 -12.78 1.07
C GLU A 274 11.79 -12.66 0.02
N ASN A 275 10.81 -11.76 0.23
CA ASN A 275 9.58 -11.74 -0.57
C ASN A 275 9.37 -10.48 -1.41
N PHE A 276 10.08 -9.37 -1.10
CA PHE A 276 9.84 -8.06 -1.71
C PHE A 276 11.13 -7.37 -2.19
N SER A 277 12.30 -8.02 -2.17
CA SER A 277 13.49 -7.47 -2.83
C SER A 277 13.25 -7.32 -4.33
N TRP A 278 13.88 -6.33 -4.96
CA TRP A 278 13.76 -6.14 -6.41
C TRP A 278 14.23 -7.37 -7.19
N ASP A 279 15.26 -8.08 -6.74
CA ASP A 279 15.73 -9.32 -7.39
C ASP A 279 14.62 -10.38 -7.40
N LYS A 280 13.98 -10.59 -6.23
CA LYS A 280 12.85 -11.54 -6.13
C LYS A 280 11.70 -11.15 -7.05
N ILE A 281 11.33 -9.87 -7.10
CA ILE A 281 10.22 -9.41 -7.94
C ILE A 281 10.57 -9.48 -9.43
N ALA A 282 11.84 -9.23 -9.79
CA ALA A 282 12.32 -9.39 -11.16
C ALA A 282 12.27 -10.86 -11.62
N ASP A 283 12.73 -11.79 -10.76
CA ASP A 283 12.66 -13.23 -11.03
C ASP A 283 11.21 -13.71 -11.20
N ASP A 284 10.30 -13.25 -10.33
CA ASP A 284 8.87 -13.56 -10.43
C ASP A 284 8.28 -13.04 -11.75
N PHE A 285 8.64 -11.81 -12.13
CA PHE A 285 8.16 -11.20 -13.37
C PHE A 285 8.68 -11.96 -14.60
N ILE A 286 9.96 -12.30 -14.63
CA ILE A 286 10.58 -13.10 -15.69
C ILE A 286 9.86 -14.46 -15.80
N GLY A 287 9.68 -15.17 -14.68
CA GLY A 287 8.98 -16.46 -14.67
C GLY A 287 7.53 -16.37 -15.19
N ILE A 288 6.81 -15.28 -14.85
CA ILE A 288 5.48 -15.03 -15.42
C ILE A 288 5.56 -14.83 -16.94
N LEU A 289 6.49 -14.04 -17.44
CA LEU A 289 6.65 -13.79 -18.88
C LEU A 289 7.03 -15.09 -19.64
N GLU A 290 7.99 -15.83 -19.14
CA GLU A 290 8.40 -17.12 -19.72
C GLU A 290 7.23 -18.08 -19.84
N SER A 291 6.41 -18.19 -18.78
CA SER A 291 5.23 -19.06 -18.77
C SER A 291 4.15 -18.63 -19.76
N LYS A 292 4.02 -17.31 -20.05
CA LYS A 292 2.97 -16.77 -20.93
C LYS A 292 3.38 -16.64 -22.39
N PHE A 293 4.67 -16.43 -22.66
CA PHE A 293 5.21 -16.29 -24.01
C PHE A 293 5.91 -17.55 -24.53
N ASN A 294 5.94 -18.65 -23.76
CA ASN A 294 6.65 -19.89 -24.10
C ASN A 294 8.14 -19.69 -24.42
N LEU A 295 8.78 -18.71 -23.78
CA LEU A 295 10.18 -18.34 -24.06
C LEU A 295 11.19 -19.40 -23.63
N GLY A 296 10.77 -20.40 -22.82
CA GLY A 296 11.65 -21.47 -22.31
C GLY A 296 11.80 -22.70 -23.21
N SER A 297 11.09 -22.78 -24.33
CA SER A 297 11.09 -24.03 -25.18
C SER A 297 12.17 -24.07 -26.28
N ASP A 298 12.85 -22.95 -26.57
CA ASP A 298 13.79 -22.91 -27.73
C ASP A 298 15.28 -23.04 -27.37
N ASN A 299 15.65 -23.22 -26.11
CA ASN A 299 17.06 -23.37 -25.70
C ASN A 299 17.48 -24.82 -25.42
N LYS A 300 16.83 -25.83 -26.05
CA LYS A 300 17.29 -27.21 -26.08
C LYS A 300 17.27 -27.73 -27.51
N ASN A 301 18.14 -27.19 -28.35
CA ASN A 301 18.63 -27.88 -29.54
C ASN A 301 20.09 -27.48 -29.81
#